data_53aee7bb6c074e6c755e6572a4d0c6c6
#
_entry.id   53aee7bb6c074e6c755e6572a4d0c6c6
#
_cell.length_a   1.000
_cell.length_b   1.000
_cell.length_c   1.000
_cell.angle_alpha   90.00
_cell.angle_beta   90.00
_cell.angle_gamma   90.00
#
_symmetry.space_group_name_H-M   'P 1'
#
loop_
_entity.id
_entity.type
_entity.pdbx_description
1 polymer ?
#
loop_
_entity_poly.entity_id
_entity_poly.type
_entity_poly.pdbx_seq_one_letter_code
_entity_poly.pdbx_strand_id
1 'polypeptide(L)'
;MAKLSFSLSSKKDKTLSKSEILIRFVYGNGLALRARSGIYIPPTRWDDGEIIIPRLQTAEQKELVEAQKKLDELSAVILETGISTPKEDINKQWLETIIDKFYFPDKYIPKDTEQEKPLTLFEYIQDFILKAPERKDKDTGRLLSSSSLQQYRATFKHLKNFATKRRKKDFEFEDVNATFYKHFVTYLQNLEFSNNSIGKHIKVLKTFINDAPAPLRGSSDISKFHVFTEDADTVFLNEKELQQIHDCKLTGRLERVRDWFLLLAWTGCRYSDSEKISKTDIKNGFITFRQQKTNEKVTIPIHPAVIEVLEKYNYQMPKPLSNQRFNEYIKEIAKAAGIDQMETITKTVGGTLTSTQVPKYCLIGSHTGRRSFCTNMYLRGIPTYTIMAISGHRTEKSFLKYLRVSKEEHAKLMKQAWENMYYGNTL
;
A
#
# COMPACT_ATOMS: atom_id res chain seq x y z
N MET A 1 -2.49 44.42 -30.64
CA MET A 1 -3.72 44.05 -29.89
C MET A 1 -4.76 43.56 -30.88
N ALA A 2 -5.55 42.59 -30.52
CA ALA A 2 -6.71 42.13 -31.28
C ALA A 2 -7.87 43.15 -31.13
N LYS A 3 -8.56 43.47 -32.22
CA LYS A 3 -9.74 44.36 -32.21
C LYS A 3 -10.87 43.72 -32.98
N LEU A 4 -12.10 43.86 -32.46
CA LEU A 4 -13.31 43.53 -33.17
C LEU A 4 -14.06 44.78 -33.57
N SER A 5 -14.64 44.76 -34.74
CA SER A 5 -15.60 45.74 -35.22
C SER A 5 -16.72 45.03 -35.94
N PHE A 6 -17.89 45.66 -35.97
CA PHE A 6 -19.09 45.07 -36.49
C PHE A 6 -19.65 45.94 -37.63
N SER A 7 -20.31 45.32 -38.57
CA SER A 7 -21.02 45.98 -39.66
C SER A 7 -22.24 45.19 -40.06
N LEU A 8 -23.25 45.82 -40.62
CA LEU A 8 -24.43 45.16 -41.09
C LEU A 8 -24.26 44.64 -42.53
N SER A 9 -24.71 43.46 -42.79
CA SER A 9 -24.71 42.88 -44.14
C SER A 9 -25.66 43.68 -45.06
N SER A 10 -25.16 43.98 -46.27
CA SER A 10 -26.02 44.58 -47.29
C SER A 10 -27.11 43.66 -47.84
N LYS A 11 -27.02 42.36 -47.61
CA LYS A 11 -28.03 41.39 -48.01
C LYS A 11 -29.08 41.26 -46.90
N LYS A 12 -30.31 41.70 -47.18
CA LYS A 12 -31.45 41.46 -46.31
C LYS A 12 -31.91 40.00 -46.44
N ASP A 13 -32.21 39.34 -45.30
CA ASP A 13 -32.97 38.12 -45.34
C ASP A 13 -34.39 38.46 -45.79
N LYS A 14 -34.83 37.94 -46.94
CA LYS A 14 -36.11 38.22 -47.53
C LYS A 14 -37.30 37.72 -46.71
N THR A 15 -37.07 36.72 -45.85
CA THR A 15 -38.11 36.11 -45.00
C THR A 15 -38.28 36.84 -43.66
N LEU A 16 -37.21 37.42 -43.11
CA LEU A 16 -37.21 37.98 -41.77
C LEU A 16 -37.17 39.52 -41.71
N SER A 17 -37.04 40.21 -42.86
CA SER A 17 -36.80 41.69 -42.93
C SER A 17 -35.62 42.15 -42.04
N LYS A 18 -34.73 41.28 -41.72
CA LYS A 18 -33.55 41.51 -40.86
C LYS A 18 -32.26 41.36 -41.65
N SER A 19 -31.20 42.03 -41.23
CA SER A 19 -29.86 41.91 -41.80
C SER A 19 -28.92 41.27 -40.75
N GLU A 20 -27.97 40.48 -41.22
CA GLU A 20 -27.00 39.81 -40.38
C GLU A 20 -25.87 40.76 -39.97
N ILE A 21 -25.43 40.69 -38.73
CA ILE A 21 -24.25 41.38 -38.24
C ILE A 21 -22.98 40.63 -38.71
N LEU A 22 -22.07 41.32 -39.34
CA LEU A 22 -20.78 40.84 -39.78
C LEU A 22 -19.73 41.23 -38.76
N ILE A 23 -18.88 40.27 -38.40
CA ILE A 23 -17.72 40.47 -37.52
C ILE A 23 -16.50 40.72 -38.36
N ARG A 24 -15.74 41.77 -38.00
CA ARG A 24 -14.39 42.00 -38.50
C ARG A 24 -13.39 41.93 -37.36
N PHE A 25 -12.57 40.90 -37.38
CA PHE A 25 -11.50 40.67 -36.43
C PHE A 25 -10.18 41.17 -37.01
N VAL A 26 -9.52 42.06 -36.32
CA VAL A 26 -8.19 42.61 -36.69
C VAL A 26 -7.15 42.21 -35.68
N TYR A 27 -6.09 41.57 -36.14
CA TYR A 27 -5.01 41.07 -35.29
C TYR A 27 -3.64 41.63 -35.76
N GLY A 28 -3.00 42.45 -34.92
CA GLY A 28 -1.72 43.06 -35.25
C GLY A 28 -1.78 43.98 -36.47
N ASN A 29 -0.60 44.23 -37.09
CA ASN A 29 -0.53 45.11 -38.28
C ASN A 29 -0.82 44.30 -39.55
N GLY A 30 -2.07 44.32 -39.99
CA GLY A 30 -2.45 43.91 -41.34
C GLY A 30 -3.34 42.69 -41.52
N LEU A 31 -3.57 41.83 -40.49
CA LEU A 31 -4.48 40.72 -40.62
C LEU A 31 -5.90 41.17 -40.29
N ALA A 32 -6.78 41.21 -41.27
CA ALA A 32 -8.20 41.52 -41.08
C ALA A 32 -9.07 40.38 -41.61
N LEU A 33 -9.77 39.68 -40.71
CA LEU A 33 -10.65 38.56 -41.02
C LEU A 33 -12.11 39.04 -40.93
N ARG A 34 -12.98 38.48 -41.77
CA ARG A 34 -14.44 38.73 -41.74
C ARG A 34 -15.17 37.43 -41.67
N ALA A 35 -16.18 37.41 -40.81
CA ALA A 35 -17.12 36.26 -40.70
C ALA A 35 -18.54 36.74 -40.41
N ARG A 36 -19.50 35.84 -40.60
CA ARG A 36 -20.89 36.07 -40.25
C ARG A 36 -21.10 35.72 -38.78
N SER A 37 -21.82 36.58 -38.03
CA SER A 37 -22.05 36.34 -36.61
C SER A 37 -23.19 35.36 -36.33
N GLY A 38 -24.09 35.09 -37.29
CA GLY A 38 -25.34 34.36 -37.06
C GLY A 38 -26.41 35.17 -36.31
N ILE A 39 -26.15 36.47 -36.05
CA ILE A 39 -27.08 37.35 -35.33
C ILE A 39 -27.77 38.27 -36.33
N TYR A 40 -29.09 38.29 -36.33
CA TYR A 40 -29.93 39.04 -37.29
C TYR A 40 -30.73 40.10 -36.57
N ILE A 41 -30.68 41.35 -37.07
CA ILE A 41 -31.41 42.49 -36.52
C ILE A 41 -32.09 43.34 -37.64
N PRO A 42 -33.14 44.12 -37.34
CA PRO A 42 -33.68 45.06 -38.27
C PRO A 42 -32.64 46.15 -38.60
N PRO A 43 -32.44 46.50 -39.89
CA PRO A 43 -31.47 47.54 -40.26
C PRO A 43 -31.71 48.92 -39.61
N THR A 44 -32.95 49.22 -39.27
CA THR A 44 -33.35 50.46 -38.57
C THR A 44 -32.87 50.49 -37.10
N ARG A 45 -32.36 49.40 -36.59
CA ARG A 45 -31.85 49.21 -35.22
C ARG A 45 -30.33 49.09 -35.17
N TRP A 46 -29.65 49.63 -36.18
CA TRP A 46 -28.21 49.58 -36.27
C TRP A 46 -27.66 50.98 -36.56
N ASP A 47 -26.68 51.43 -35.77
CA ASP A 47 -25.95 52.68 -35.99
C ASP A 47 -24.48 52.51 -35.60
N ASP A 48 -23.57 52.95 -36.47
CA ASP A 48 -22.13 53.02 -36.33
C ASP A 48 -21.45 51.84 -35.57
N GLY A 49 -21.92 50.59 -35.82
CA GLY A 49 -21.33 49.42 -35.22
C GLY A 49 -22.02 48.92 -33.96
N GLU A 50 -23.14 49.53 -33.56
CA GLU A 50 -23.88 49.21 -32.33
C GLU A 50 -25.36 48.92 -32.59
N ILE A 51 -25.97 48.08 -31.73
CA ILE A 51 -27.41 47.77 -31.75
C ILE A 51 -28.15 48.86 -30.97
N ILE A 52 -29.10 49.55 -31.63
CA ILE A 52 -29.96 50.52 -30.98
C ILE A 52 -31.10 49.83 -30.27
N ILE A 53 -31.08 49.80 -28.92
CA ILE A 53 -32.10 49.20 -28.08
C ILE A 53 -33.13 50.26 -27.65
N PRO A 54 -34.41 50.15 -28.01
CA PRO A 54 -35.45 51.08 -27.58
C PRO A 54 -35.72 51.01 -26.07
N ARG A 55 -36.13 52.16 -25.47
CA ARG A 55 -36.40 52.26 -24.01
C ARG A 55 -37.75 51.58 -23.58
N LEU A 56 -38.67 51.34 -24.49
CA LEU A 56 -39.98 50.76 -24.23
C LEU A 56 -39.86 49.22 -24.17
N GLN A 57 -40.48 48.62 -23.15
CA GLN A 57 -40.51 47.15 -23.00
C GLN A 57 -41.47 46.48 -24.04
N THR A 58 -40.96 46.26 -25.23
CA THR A 58 -41.64 45.58 -26.33
C THR A 58 -40.99 44.22 -26.60
N ALA A 59 -41.67 43.36 -27.33
CA ALA A 59 -41.11 42.09 -27.80
C ALA A 59 -39.83 42.30 -28.61
N GLU A 60 -39.79 43.38 -29.46
CA GLU A 60 -38.64 43.81 -30.25
C GLU A 60 -37.46 44.18 -29.33
N GLN A 61 -37.69 44.89 -28.24
CA GLN A 61 -36.62 45.22 -27.27
C GLN A 61 -36.00 43.99 -26.68
N LYS A 62 -36.81 42.97 -26.28
CA LYS A 62 -36.29 41.72 -25.73
C LYS A 62 -35.38 40.98 -26.74
N GLU A 63 -35.81 40.91 -28.01
CA GLU A 63 -34.99 40.31 -29.07
C GLU A 63 -33.66 41.04 -29.28
N LEU A 64 -33.69 42.39 -29.27
CA LEU A 64 -32.46 43.20 -29.43
C LEU A 64 -31.52 43.12 -28.24
N VAL A 65 -32.05 43.02 -27.02
CA VAL A 65 -31.24 42.78 -25.79
C VAL A 65 -30.59 41.43 -25.87
N GLU A 66 -31.31 40.40 -26.29
CA GLU A 66 -30.75 39.04 -26.46
C GLU A 66 -29.71 38.98 -27.58
N ALA A 67 -29.95 39.69 -28.69
CA ALA A 67 -28.98 39.82 -29.78
C ALA A 67 -27.68 40.53 -29.32
N GLN A 68 -27.80 41.61 -28.55
CA GLN A 68 -26.64 42.30 -27.95
C GLN A 68 -25.85 41.37 -27.00
N LYS A 69 -26.54 40.71 -26.11
CA LYS A 69 -25.92 39.77 -25.18
C LYS A 69 -25.14 38.63 -25.90
N LYS A 70 -25.74 38.06 -26.95
CA LYS A 70 -25.07 37.03 -27.78
C LYS A 70 -23.86 37.61 -28.51
N LEU A 71 -23.94 38.88 -29.00
CA LEU A 71 -22.84 39.53 -29.66
C LEU A 71 -21.67 39.78 -28.71
N ASP A 72 -21.96 40.17 -27.46
CA ASP A 72 -20.95 40.43 -26.42
C ASP A 72 -20.31 39.13 -25.99
N GLU A 73 -21.06 38.08 -25.76
CA GLU A 73 -20.53 36.74 -25.40
C GLU A 73 -19.64 36.17 -26.52
N LEU A 74 -20.10 36.24 -27.78
CA LEU A 74 -19.32 35.82 -28.94
C LEU A 74 -18.05 36.61 -29.10
N SER A 75 -18.11 37.92 -28.85
CA SER A 75 -16.97 38.82 -28.92
C SER A 75 -15.93 38.47 -27.86
N ALA A 76 -16.34 38.21 -26.64
CA ALA A 76 -15.46 37.75 -25.54
C ALA A 76 -14.70 36.48 -25.90
N VAL A 77 -15.43 35.49 -26.42
CA VAL A 77 -14.85 34.17 -26.81
C VAL A 77 -13.83 34.33 -27.94
N ILE A 78 -14.14 35.19 -28.97
CA ILE A 78 -13.21 35.39 -30.08
C ILE A 78 -11.94 36.13 -29.61
N LEU A 79 -12.05 37.15 -28.74
CA LEU A 79 -10.92 37.87 -28.21
C LEU A 79 -10.03 37.02 -27.32
N GLU A 80 -10.63 36.26 -26.39
CA GLU A 80 -9.93 35.35 -25.49
C GLU A 80 -9.17 34.26 -26.25
N THR A 81 -9.86 33.61 -27.21
CA THR A 81 -9.23 32.62 -28.06
C THR A 81 -8.12 33.21 -28.92
N GLY A 82 -8.31 34.45 -29.43
CA GLY A 82 -7.30 35.13 -30.24
C GLY A 82 -6.03 35.49 -29.45
N ILE A 83 -6.10 35.66 -28.13
CA ILE A 83 -4.93 35.92 -27.28
C ILE A 83 -4.11 34.64 -27.10
N SER A 84 -4.79 33.49 -26.99
CA SER A 84 -4.15 32.21 -26.73
C SER A 84 -3.67 31.48 -27.99
N THR A 85 -4.12 31.90 -29.19
CA THR A 85 -3.79 31.25 -30.46
C THR A 85 -2.51 31.87 -31.10
N PRO A 86 -1.55 31.04 -31.55
CA PRO A 86 -0.40 31.54 -32.34
C PRO A 86 -0.85 32.30 -33.58
N LYS A 87 -0.13 33.38 -33.92
CA LYS A 87 -0.54 34.27 -35.01
C LYS A 87 -0.64 33.59 -36.39
N GLU A 88 0.15 32.57 -36.61
CA GLU A 88 0.21 31.76 -37.83
C GLU A 88 -1.05 30.89 -38.02
N ASP A 89 -1.74 30.54 -36.95
CA ASP A 89 -2.95 29.76 -36.98
C ASP A 89 -4.23 30.57 -37.08
N ILE A 90 -4.12 31.90 -36.91
CA ILE A 90 -5.25 32.81 -37.01
C ILE A 90 -5.56 33.09 -38.50
N ASN A 91 -6.56 32.43 -39.01
CA ASN A 91 -7.05 32.55 -40.39
C ASN A 91 -8.58 32.58 -40.43
N LYS A 92 -9.15 32.70 -41.61
CA LYS A 92 -10.62 32.77 -41.78
C LYS A 92 -11.31 31.55 -41.23
N GLN A 93 -10.75 30.36 -41.45
CA GLN A 93 -11.33 29.11 -40.98
C GLN A 93 -11.29 29.01 -39.44
N TRP A 94 -10.24 29.52 -38.82
CA TRP A 94 -10.13 29.66 -37.36
C TRP A 94 -11.31 30.50 -36.80
N LEU A 95 -11.58 31.65 -37.38
CA LEU A 95 -12.65 32.53 -36.92
C LEU A 95 -14.04 31.88 -37.13
N GLU A 96 -14.28 31.24 -38.28
CA GLU A 96 -15.50 30.52 -38.57
C GLU A 96 -15.71 29.33 -37.63
N THR A 97 -14.62 28.62 -37.29
CA THR A 97 -14.66 27.51 -36.32
C THR A 97 -15.02 27.95 -34.91
N ILE A 98 -14.55 29.11 -34.46
CA ILE A 98 -14.91 29.65 -33.13
C ILE A 98 -16.40 30.01 -33.11
N ILE A 99 -16.89 30.64 -34.16
CA ILE A 99 -18.31 31.00 -34.27
C ILE A 99 -19.19 29.75 -34.32
N ASP A 100 -18.79 28.73 -35.09
CA ASP A 100 -19.51 27.46 -35.16
C ASP A 100 -19.51 26.72 -33.81
N LYS A 101 -18.38 26.72 -33.09
CA LYS A 101 -18.30 26.17 -31.73
C LYS A 101 -19.16 26.89 -30.71
N PHE A 102 -19.30 28.20 -30.85
CA PHE A 102 -20.15 29.01 -29.98
C PHE A 102 -21.65 28.64 -30.12
N TYR A 103 -22.10 28.40 -31.36
CA TYR A 103 -23.50 28.03 -31.62
C TYR A 103 -23.78 26.52 -31.47
N PHE A 104 -22.79 25.69 -31.76
CA PHE A 104 -22.93 24.24 -31.79
C PHE A 104 -21.81 23.57 -30.97
N PRO A 105 -21.73 23.82 -29.65
CA PRO A 105 -20.66 23.27 -28.80
C PRO A 105 -20.62 21.74 -28.86
N ASP A 106 -21.79 21.07 -28.94
CA ASP A 106 -21.89 19.61 -28.98
C ASP A 106 -21.26 19.00 -30.24
N LYS A 107 -21.14 19.72 -31.33
CA LYS A 107 -20.48 19.27 -32.56
C LYS A 107 -18.97 19.15 -32.42
N TYR A 108 -18.39 19.90 -31.48
CA TYR A 108 -16.96 20.01 -31.23
C TYR A 108 -16.55 19.37 -29.91
N ILE A 109 -17.50 18.83 -29.14
CA ILE A 109 -17.15 17.87 -28.09
C ILE A 109 -16.60 16.64 -28.81
N PRO A 110 -15.32 16.28 -28.60
CA PRO A 110 -14.79 15.06 -29.21
C PRO A 110 -15.73 13.91 -28.86
N LYS A 111 -16.28 13.24 -29.87
CA LYS A 111 -17.07 12.02 -29.69
C LYS A 111 -16.25 10.86 -29.11
N ASP A 112 -14.96 11.07 -28.91
CA ASP A 112 -13.98 10.17 -28.33
C ASP A 112 -13.34 10.72 -27.03
N THR A 113 -14.09 11.38 -26.17
CA THR A 113 -14.02 10.98 -24.79
C THR A 113 -15.00 9.81 -24.68
N GLU A 114 -14.55 8.60 -25.06
CA GLU A 114 -14.90 7.45 -24.23
C GLU A 114 -14.73 7.97 -22.81
N GLN A 115 -15.82 8.16 -22.09
CA GLN A 115 -15.75 8.22 -20.62
C GLN A 115 -15.00 6.94 -20.32
N GLU A 116 -13.71 7.04 -19.95
CA GLU A 116 -12.93 5.88 -19.55
C GLU A 116 -13.83 5.20 -18.53
N LYS A 117 -14.38 4.08 -18.94
CA LYS A 117 -15.25 3.29 -18.07
C LYS A 117 -14.47 3.18 -16.76
N PRO A 118 -15.02 3.61 -15.62
CA PRO A 118 -14.28 3.60 -14.39
C PRO A 118 -13.73 2.19 -14.18
N LEU A 119 -12.44 2.08 -13.90
CA LEU A 119 -11.78 0.81 -13.70
C LEU A 119 -12.55 -0.02 -12.68
N THR A 120 -12.86 -1.24 -13.02
CA THR A 120 -13.41 -2.19 -12.06
C THR A 120 -12.42 -2.46 -10.94
N LEU A 121 -12.87 -3.04 -9.85
CA LEU A 121 -12.01 -3.35 -8.72
C LEU A 121 -10.80 -4.23 -9.13
N PHE A 122 -11.02 -5.23 -9.98
CA PHE A 122 -9.94 -6.15 -10.37
C PHE A 122 -8.96 -5.53 -11.36
N GLU A 123 -9.45 -4.71 -12.28
CA GLU A 123 -8.59 -3.94 -13.19
C GLU A 123 -7.68 -3.00 -12.41
N TYR A 124 -8.24 -2.28 -11.43
CA TYR A 124 -7.45 -1.43 -10.55
C TYR A 124 -6.42 -2.21 -9.72
N ILE A 125 -6.83 -3.32 -9.07
CA ILE A 125 -5.92 -4.13 -8.27
C ILE A 125 -4.80 -4.72 -9.14
N GLN A 126 -5.09 -5.10 -10.37
CA GLN A 126 -4.09 -5.62 -11.30
C GLN A 126 -3.05 -4.55 -11.65
N ASP A 127 -3.47 -3.33 -11.96
CA ASP A 127 -2.58 -2.19 -12.21
C ASP A 127 -1.76 -1.85 -10.94
N PHE A 128 -2.42 -1.82 -9.77
CA PHE A 128 -1.77 -1.64 -8.48
C PHE A 128 -0.63 -2.64 -8.27
N ILE A 129 -0.89 -3.94 -8.50
CA ILE A 129 0.10 -5.01 -8.31
C ILE A 129 1.23 -4.90 -9.35
N LEU A 130 0.93 -4.49 -10.58
CA LEU A 130 1.93 -4.28 -11.63
C LEU A 130 2.91 -3.17 -11.24
N LYS A 131 2.41 -2.06 -10.73
CA LYS A 131 3.19 -0.89 -10.28
C LYS A 131 3.81 -1.07 -8.89
N ALA A 132 3.38 -2.07 -8.12
CA ALA A 132 3.81 -2.28 -6.74
C ALA A 132 5.34 -2.48 -6.55
N PRO A 133 6.13 -3.08 -7.48
CA PRO A 133 7.57 -3.17 -7.33
C PRO A 133 8.30 -1.82 -7.25
N GLU A 134 7.75 -0.77 -7.86
CA GLU A 134 8.30 0.58 -7.89
C GLU A 134 7.84 1.43 -6.69
N ARG A 135 6.84 0.94 -5.96
CA ARG A 135 6.26 1.65 -4.82
C ARG A 135 7.17 1.60 -3.60
N LYS A 136 7.22 2.72 -2.91
CA LYS A 136 7.92 2.83 -1.63
C LYS A 136 6.94 2.69 -0.47
N ASP A 137 7.39 1.98 0.56
CA ASP A 137 6.70 1.93 1.85
C ASP A 137 6.65 3.34 2.46
N LYS A 138 5.48 3.74 2.94
CA LYS A 138 5.24 5.11 3.43
C LYS A 138 6.05 5.46 4.69
N ASP A 139 6.29 4.46 5.54
CA ASP A 139 6.96 4.67 6.83
C ASP A 139 8.48 4.64 6.69
N THR A 140 9.00 3.84 5.75
CA THR A 140 10.44 3.60 5.62
C THR A 140 11.06 4.23 4.38
N GLY A 141 10.26 4.66 3.41
CA GLY A 141 10.69 5.18 2.11
C GLY A 141 11.37 4.15 1.21
N ARG A 142 11.40 2.85 1.60
CA ARG A 142 12.04 1.76 0.86
C ARG A 142 11.07 1.10 -0.09
N LEU A 143 11.59 0.50 -1.15
CA LEU A 143 10.79 -0.34 -2.04
C LEU A 143 10.09 -1.46 -1.26
N LEU A 144 8.90 -1.83 -1.71
CA LEU A 144 8.14 -2.91 -1.11
C LEU A 144 8.90 -4.23 -1.18
N SER A 145 8.83 -5.01 -0.11
CA SER A 145 9.49 -6.32 -0.06
C SER A 145 8.83 -7.33 -0.99
N SER A 146 9.60 -8.31 -1.47
CA SER A 146 9.06 -9.42 -2.27
C SER A 146 7.93 -10.17 -1.55
N SER A 147 8.00 -10.28 -0.22
CA SER A 147 6.94 -10.90 0.59
C SER A 147 5.65 -10.08 0.60
N SER A 148 5.73 -8.74 0.58
CA SER A 148 4.56 -7.87 0.44
C SER A 148 3.90 -8.06 -0.93
N LEU A 149 4.71 -8.12 -1.99
CA LEU A 149 4.21 -8.36 -3.35
C LEU A 149 3.55 -9.74 -3.49
N GLN A 150 4.12 -10.77 -2.89
CA GLN A 150 3.52 -12.10 -2.83
C GLN A 150 2.16 -12.08 -2.10
N GLN A 151 2.07 -11.36 -0.98
CA GLN A 151 0.84 -11.24 -0.22
C GLN A 151 -0.26 -10.51 -1.02
N TYR A 152 0.09 -9.47 -1.79
CA TYR A 152 -0.84 -8.78 -2.70
C TYR A 152 -1.39 -9.73 -3.76
N ARG A 153 -0.51 -10.47 -4.45
CA ARG A 153 -0.89 -11.46 -5.47
C ARG A 153 -1.77 -12.58 -4.89
N ALA A 154 -1.42 -13.08 -3.70
CA ALA A 154 -2.21 -14.11 -3.02
C ALA A 154 -3.61 -13.61 -2.67
N THR A 155 -3.74 -12.38 -2.14
CA THR A 155 -5.03 -11.80 -1.81
C THR A 155 -5.88 -11.58 -3.08
N PHE A 156 -5.28 -11.06 -4.15
CA PHE A 156 -5.97 -10.89 -5.42
C PHE A 156 -6.46 -12.22 -6.01
N LYS A 157 -5.66 -13.28 -5.91
CA LYS A 157 -6.09 -14.63 -6.30
C LYS A 157 -7.33 -15.07 -5.53
N HIS A 158 -7.37 -14.84 -4.20
CA HIS A 158 -8.53 -15.18 -3.39
C HIS A 158 -9.75 -14.32 -3.73
N LEU A 159 -9.58 -13.05 -4.05
CA LEU A 159 -10.69 -12.19 -4.51
C LEU A 159 -11.27 -12.69 -5.83
N LYS A 160 -10.44 -13.07 -6.80
CA LYS A 160 -10.91 -13.67 -8.06
C LYS A 160 -11.68 -14.98 -7.84
N ASN A 161 -11.14 -15.87 -7.03
CA ASN A 161 -11.81 -17.14 -6.70
C ASN A 161 -13.14 -16.90 -5.96
N PHE A 162 -13.20 -15.89 -5.09
CA PHE A 162 -14.41 -15.47 -4.41
C PHE A 162 -15.48 -14.95 -5.39
N ALA A 163 -15.08 -14.11 -6.36
CA ALA A 163 -15.97 -13.63 -7.41
C ALA A 163 -16.54 -14.78 -8.25
N THR A 164 -15.67 -15.69 -8.69
CA THR A 164 -16.08 -16.90 -9.43
C THR A 164 -17.11 -17.73 -8.66
N LYS A 165 -16.88 -17.96 -7.35
CA LYS A 165 -17.84 -18.69 -6.48
C LYS A 165 -19.19 -17.98 -6.39
N ARG A 166 -19.22 -16.66 -6.54
CA ARG A 166 -20.45 -15.85 -6.58
C ARG A 166 -21.01 -15.63 -7.98
N ARG A 167 -20.47 -16.29 -9.00
CA ARG A 167 -20.84 -16.15 -10.42
C ARG A 167 -20.68 -14.71 -10.93
N LYS A 168 -19.75 -13.93 -10.36
CA LYS A 168 -19.35 -12.61 -10.82
C LYS A 168 -17.99 -12.70 -11.54
N LYS A 169 -17.80 -11.89 -12.59
CA LYS A 169 -16.51 -11.75 -13.26
C LYS A 169 -15.59 -10.78 -12.50
N ASP A 170 -16.19 -9.72 -11.94
CA ASP A 170 -15.52 -8.65 -11.21
C ASP A 170 -16.48 -8.00 -10.21
N PHE A 171 -15.99 -7.02 -9.46
CA PHE A 171 -16.74 -6.18 -8.55
C PHE A 171 -16.52 -4.71 -8.91
N GLU A 172 -17.51 -3.88 -8.65
CA GLU A 172 -17.35 -2.43 -8.60
C GLU A 172 -16.87 -2.02 -7.20
N PHE A 173 -16.32 -0.81 -7.07
CA PHE A 173 -15.84 -0.35 -5.76
C PHE A 173 -16.97 -0.21 -4.73
N GLU A 174 -18.18 0.16 -5.17
CA GLU A 174 -19.39 0.24 -4.34
C GLU A 174 -19.85 -1.13 -3.81
N ASP A 175 -19.52 -2.21 -4.51
CA ASP A 175 -19.76 -3.57 -4.02
C ASP A 175 -18.98 -3.86 -2.72
N VAL A 176 -17.84 -3.14 -2.49
CA VAL A 176 -16.96 -3.36 -1.34
C VAL A 176 -17.50 -2.67 -0.08
N ASN A 177 -18.50 -3.30 0.50
CA ASN A 177 -19.25 -2.85 1.67
C ASN A 177 -19.27 -3.91 2.78
N ALA A 178 -20.01 -3.66 3.86
CA ALA A 178 -20.09 -4.57 5.01
C ALA A 178 -20.61 -5.97 4.63
N THR A 179 -21.50 -6.08 3.64
CA THR A 179 -22.02 -7.37 3.15
C THR A 179 -20.94 -8.14 2.38
N PHE A 180 -20.19 -7.45 1.52
CA PHE A 180 -19.03 -8.02 0.84
C PHE A 180 -18.02 -8.57 1.87
N TYR A 181 -17.68 -7.75 2.86
CA TYR A 181 -16.74 -8.13 3.93
C TYR A 181 -17.17 -9.44 4.63
N LYS A 182 -18.42 -9.51 5.09
CA LYS A 182 -18.96 -10.72 5.73
C LYS A 182 -18.82 -11.95 4.84
N HIS A 183 -19.22 -11.83 3.58
CA HIS A 183 -19.15 -12.95 2.63
C HIS A 183 -17.71 -13.35 2.31
N PHE A 184 -16.80 -12.38 2.17
CA PHE A 184 -15.39 -12.68 1.90
C PHE A 184 -14.71 -13.34 3.09
N VAL A 185 -15.01 -12.90 4.33
CA VAL A 185 -14.55 -13.56 5.55
C VAL A 185 -15.06 -15.00 5.62
N THR A 186 -16.36 -15.21 5.41
CA THR A 186 -16.96 -16.57 5.39
C THR A 186 -16.31 -17.43 4.29
N TYR A 187 -16.04 -16.86 3.12
CA TYR A 187 -15.33 -17.59 2.06
C TYR A 187 -13.94 -18.05 2.51
N LEU A 188 -13.16 -17.18 3.18
CA LEU A 188 -11.83 -17.54 3.70
C LEU A 188 -11.91 -18.54 4.87
N GLN A 189 -12.94 -18.45 5.73
CA GLN A 189 -13.21 -19.43 6.78
C GLN A 189 -13.52 -20.80 6.20
N ASN A 190 -14.33 -20.89 5.15
CA ASN A 190 -14.63 -22.15 4.45
C ASN A 190 -13.39 -22.78 3.76
N LEU A 191 -12.31 -22.02 3.60
CA LEU A 191 -11.00 -22.52 3.18
C LEU A 191 -10.09 -22.88 4.38
N GLU A 192 -10.66 -22.96 5.58
CA GLU A 192 -9.95 -23.29 6.82
C GLU A 192 -8.78 -22.36 7.15
N PHE A 193 -8.87 -21.08 6.75
CA PHE A 193 -7.86 -20.11 7.11
C PHE A 193 -7.95 -19.75 8.59
N SER A 194 -6.76 -19.58 9.20
CA SER A 194 -6.67 -19.04 10.56
C SER A 194 -7.05 -17.55 10.59
N ASN A 195 -7.52 -17.06 11.74
CA ASN A 195 -7.84 -15.64 11.95
C ASN A 195 -6.69 -14.70 11.51
N ASN A 196 -5.44 -15.05 11.82
CA ASN A 196 -4.28 -14.28 11.40
C ASN A 196 -4.11 -14.25 9.87
N SER A 197 -4.43 -15.34 9.18
CA SER A 197 -4.37 -15.39 7.71
C SER A 197 -5.50 -14.57 7.08
N ILE A 198 -6.72 -14.69 7.60
CA ILE A 198 -7.87 -13.88 7.19
C ILE A 198 -7.54 -12.39 7.39
N GLY A 199 -7.03 -12.02 8.58
CA GLY A 199 -6.65 -10.64 8.88
C GLY A 199 -5.61 -10.06 7.92
N LYS A 200 -4.63 -10.85 7.47
CA LYS A 200 -3.68 -10.42 6.43
C LYS A 200 -4.37 -10.11 5.11
N HIS A 201 -5.31 -10.94 4.66
CA HIS A 201 -6.06 -10.70 3.43
C HIS A 201 -6.95 -9.45 3.55
N ILE A 202 -7.63 -9.27 4.69
CA ILE A 202 -8.45 -8.06 4.94
C ILE A 202 -7.56 -6.80 4.97
N LYS A 203 -6.39 -6.86 5.60
CA LYS A 203 -5.44 -5.73 5.62
C LYS A 203 -5.00 -5.35 4.21
N VAL A 204 -4.71 -6.33 3.36
CA VAL A 204 -4.34 -6.08 1.96
C VAL A 204 -5.50 -5.53 1.16
N LEU A 205 -6.72 -6.05 1.32
CA LEU A 205 -7.91 -5.49 0.68
C LEU A 205 -8.10 -4.02 1.07
N LYS A 206 -7.98 -3.69 2.37
CA LYS A 206 -8.02 -2.29 2.83
C LYS A 206 -6.91 -1.43 2.18
N THR A 207 -5.74 -2.00 1.95
CA THR A 207 -4.65 -1.29 1.25
C THR A 207 -5.04 -0.95 -0.18
N PHE A 208 -5.62 -1.88 -0.93
CA PHE A 208 -6.08 -1.65 -2.30
C PHE A 208 -7.15 -0.56 -2.37
N ILE A 209 -8.15 -0.63 -1.50
CA ILE A 209 -9.25 0.35 -1.48
C ILE A 209 -8.76 1.73 -1.04
N ASN A 210 -7.92 1.82 -0.01
CA ASN A 210 -7.41 3.10 0.48
C ASN A 210 -6.43 3.78 -0.49
N ASP A 211 -5.78 3.03 -1.36
CA ASP A 211 -4.89 3.56 -2.40
C ASP A 211 -5.67 4.12 -3.59
N ALA A 212 -6.87 3.63 -3.84
CA ALA A 212 -7.71 4.08 -4.95
C ALA A 212 -8.08 5.57 -4.82
N PRO A 213 -8.01 6.34 -5.92
CA PRO A 213 -8.45 7.73 -5.95
C PRO A 213 -9.90 7.88 -5.46
N ALA A 214 -10.21 9.01 -4.83
CA ALA A 214 -11.55 9.26 -4.28
C ALA A 214 -12.69 9.10 -5.30
N PRO A 215 -12.58 9.59 -6.55
CA PRO A 215 -13.63 9.40 -7.55
C PRO A 215 -13.90 7.92 -7.88
N LEU A 216 -12.86 7.08 -7.89
CA LEU A 216 -12.98 5.65 -8.18
C LEU A 216 -13.48 4.88 -6.96
N ARG A 217 -13.01 5.26 -5.77
CA ARG A 217 -13.41 4.63 -4.50
C ARG A 217 -14.89 4.82 -4.18
N GLY A 218 -15.48 5.95 -4.62
CA GLY A 218 -16.89 6.24 -4.42
C GLY A 218 -17.34 6.12 -2.96
N SER A 219 -18.47 5.43 -2.75
CA SER A 219 -19.09 5.18 -1.45
C SER A 219 -18.60 3.91 -0.75
N SER A 220 -17.48 3.28 -1.18
CA SER A 220 -16.94 2.10 -0.52
C SER A 220 -16.62 2.40 0.96
N ASP A 221 -17.29 1.71 1.88
CA ASP A 221 -17.07 1.87 3.34
C ASP A 221 -16.33 0.67 3.91
N ILE A 222 -15.03 0.83 4.08
CA ILE A 222 -14.15 -0.17 4.71
C ILE A 222 -13.80 0.15 6.16
N SER A 223 -14.42 1.18 6.76
CA SER A 223 -14.17 1.58 8.15
C SER A 223 -14.51 0.45 9.13
N LYS A 224 -15.59 -0.26 8.84
CA LYS A 224 -16.10 -1.39 9.63
C LYS A 224 -15.39 -2.73 9.34
N PHE A 225 -14.40 -2.78 8.43
CA PHE A 225 -13.67 -4.02 8.14
C PHE A 225 -12.69 -4.30 9.27
N HIS A 226 -13.06 -5.23 10.13
CA HIS A 226 -12.20 -5.67 11.22
C HIS A 226 -11.03 -6.51 10.68
N VAL A 227 -9.83 -6.20 11.13
CA VAL A 227 -8.63 -7.00 10.84
C VAL A 227 -8.40 -7.96 11.99
N PHE A 228 -8.67 -9.23 11.78
CA PHE A 228 -8.46 -10.25 12.79
C PHE A 228 -6.99 -10.35 13.17
N THR A 229 -6.71 -10.35 14.45
CA THR A 229 -5.39 -10.62 15.03
C THR A 229 -5.57 -11.50 16.24
N GLU A 230 -4.80 -12.56 16.32
CA GLU A 230 -4.81 -13.53 17.39
C GLU A 230 -3.36 -13.81 17.79
N ASP A 231 -3.07 -13.81 19.08
CA ASP A 231 -1.74 -14.17 19.54
C ASP A 231 -1.50 -15.67 19.28
N ALA A 232 -0.43 -15.96 18.56
CA ALA A 232 -0.09 -17.35 18.25
C ALA A 232 0.61 -18.00 19.45
N ASP A 233 0.15 -19.18 19.83
CA ASP A 233 0.88 -20.02 20.75
C ASP A 233 2.21 -20.42 20.11
N THR A 234 3.27 -20.11 20.83
CA THR A 234 4.64 -20.34 20.35
C THR A 234 5.53 -20.75 21.50
N VAL A 235 6.53 -21.54 21.20
CA VAL A 235 7.44 -22.09 22.21
C VAL A 235 8.80 -21.37 22.19
N PHE A 236 9.51 -21.48 23.30
CA PHE A 236 10.94 -21.22 23.38
C PHE A 236 11.66 -22.47 23.90
N LEU A 237 12.96 -22.50 23.75
CA LEU A 237 13.82 -23.53 24.31
C LEU A 237 14.58 -22.96 25.49
N ASN A 238 14.47 -23.60 26.65
CA ASN A 238 15.27 -23.26 27.80
C ASN A 238 16.73 -23.70 27.60
N GLU A 239 17.63 -23.32 28.50
CA GLU A 239 19.06 -23.61 28.35
C GLU A 239 19.37 -25.10 28.37
N LYS A 240 18.64 -25.93 29.13
CA LYS A 240 18.77 -27.38 29.13
C LYS A 240 18.41 -27.97 27.76
N GLU A 241 17.33 -27.51 27.16
CA GLU A 241 16.91 -27.95 25.83
C GLU A 241 17.87 -27.48 24.74
N LEU A 242 18.46 -26.27 24.88
CA LEU A 242 19.54 -25.80 24.00
C LEU A 242 20.79 -26.67 24.13
N GLN A 243 21.14 -27.10 25.35
CA GLN A 243 22.22 -28.02 25.59
C GLN A 243 21.98 -29.41 24.99
N GLN A 244 20.76 -29.95 25.11
CA GLN A 244 20.37 -31.20 24.46
C GLN A 244 20.54 -31.12 22.92
N ILE A 245 20.17 -30.00 22.31
CA ILE A 245 20.41 -29.77 20.87
C ILE A 245 21.91 -29.72 20.57
N HIS A 246 22.69 -29.02 21.38
CA HIS A 246 24.14 -28.91 21.21
C HIS A 246 24.81 -30.27 21.23
N ASP A 247 24.46 -31.11 22.22
CA ASP A 247 25.10 -32.40 22.47
C ASP A 247 24.65 -33.50 21.47
N CYS A 248 23.64 -33.20 20.66
CA CYS A 248 23.12 -34.13 19.66
C CYS A 248 24.19 -34.45 18.62
N LYS A 249 24.59 -35.71 18.51
CA LYS A 249 25.60 -36.17 17.53
C LYS A 249 25.00 -36.21 16.15
N LEU A 250 25.35 -35.26 15.33
CA LEU A 250 24.84 -35.06 13.97
C LEU A 250 25.98 -34.91 12.99
N THR A 251 25.69 -35.17 11.72
CA THR A 251 26.67 -35.02 10.63
C THR A 251 26.07 -34.27 9.44
N GLY A 252 26.94 -33.66 8.65
CA GLY A 252 26.57 -33.07 7.35
C GLY A 252 25.58 -31.90 7.47
N ARG A 253 24.44 -32.01 6.82
CA ARG A 253 23.47 -30.90 6.76
C ARG A 253 22.75 -30.64 8.08
N LEU A 254 22.45 -31.68 8.85
CA LEU A 254 21.78 -31.53 10.14
C LEU A 254 22.69 -30.87 11.15
N GLU A 255 23.97 -31.24 11.18
CA GLU A 255 24.98 -30.59 12.01
C GLU A 255 25.07 -29.09 11.70
N ARG A 256 25.14 -28.70 10.43
CA ARG A 256 25.14 -27.29 10.03
C ARG A 256 23.92 -26.53 10.49
N VAL A 257 22.73 -27.13 10.39
CA VAL A 257 21.47 -26.51 10.83
C VAL A 257 21.44 -26.36 12.35
N ARG A 258 21.90 -27.39 13.10
CA ARG A 258 22.06 -27.32 14.56
C ARG A 258 22.95 -26.13 14.96
N ASP A 259 24.14 -26.07 14.38
CA ASP A 259 25.14 -25.04 14.69
C ASP A 259 24.57 -23.63 14.38
N TRP A 260 23.91 -23.49 13.25
CA TRP A 260 23.24 -22.23 12.91
C TRP A 260 22.10 -21.88 13.85
N PHE A 261 21.29 -22.86 14.25
CA PHE A 261 20.21 -22.63 15.22
C PHE A 261 20.77 -22.19 16.59
N LEU A 262 21.84 -22.80 17.07
CA LEU A 262 22.53 -22.38 18.30
C LEU A 262 23.02 -20.93 18.21
N LEU A 263 23.59 -20.55 17.07
CA LEU A 263 23.96 -19.14 16.85
C LEU A 263 22.73 -18.23 16.99
N LEU A 264 21.60 -18.56 16.38
CA LEU A 264 20.36 -17.78 16.52
C LEU A 264 19.87 -17.72 17.97
N ALA A 265 19.97 -18.83 18.68
CA ALA A 265 19.50 -18.96 20.06
C ALA A 265 20.36 -18.21 21.09
N TRP A 266 21.65 -17.98 20.81
CA TRP A 266 22.57 -17.27 21.69
C TRP A 266 22.88 -15.83 21.26
N THR A 267 22.49 -15.43 20.04
CA THR A 267 22.67 -14.06 19.56
C THR A 267 21.35 -13.29 19.48
N GLY A 268 20.23 -13.97 19.42
CA GLY A 268 18.93 -13.36 19.19
C GLY A 268 18.76 -12.79 17.77
N CYS A 269 19.66 -13.08 16.82
CA CYS A 269 19.58 -12.63 15.44
C CYS A 269 18.34 -13.19 14.73
N ARG A 270 17.84 -12.45 13.73
CA ARG A 270 16.90 -13.04 12.77
C ARG A 270 17.66 -13.93 11.80
N TYR A 271 17.00 -14.99 11.32
CA TYR A 271 17.57 -15.90 10.32
C TYR A 271 18.13 -15.14 9.11
N SER A 272 17.33 -14.24 8.53
CA SER A 272 17.74 -13.44 7.37
C SER A 272 18.93 -12.51 7.63
N ASP A 273 19.13 -12.07 8.87
CA ASP A 273 20.25 -11.23 9.23
C ASP A 273 21.52 -12.08 9.45
N SER A 274 21.37 -13.27 10.06
CA SER A 274 22.51 -14.19 10.31
C SER A 274 23.14 -14.72 9.02
N GLU A 275 22.38 -14.86 7.94
CA GLU A 275 22.91 -15.25 6.61
C GLU A 275 23.95 -14.27 6.04
N LYS A 276 23.95 -13.03 6.52
CA LYS A 276 24.82 -11.95 6.03
C LYS A 276 26.00 -11.64 6.95
N ILE A 277 26.06 -12.28 8.11
CA ILE A 277 27.18 -12.09 9.02
C ILE A 277 28.45 -12.62 8.36
N SER A 278 29.44 -11.76 8.26
CA SER A 278 30.76 -12.04 7.68
C SER A 278 31.86 -11.94 8.74
N LYS A 279 33.04 -12.43 8.42
CA LYS A 279 34.20 -12.32 9.29
C LYS A 279 34.55 -10.88 9.68
N THR A 280 34.24 -9.92 8.80
CA THR A 280 34.50 -8.49 9.05
C THR A 280 33.57 -7.88 10.10
N ASP A 281 32.42 -8.51 10.34
CA ASP A 281 31.46 -8.08 11.35
C ASP A 281 31.80 -8.56 12.75
N ILE A 282 32.80 -9.47 12.86
CA ILE A 282 33.22 -10.12 14.11
C ILE A 282 34.54 -9.51 14.56
N LYS A 283 34.55 -8.75 15.67
CA LYS A 283 35.72 -8.08 16.21
C LYS A 283 35.64 -8.00 17.74
N ASN A 284 36.75 -8.22 18.41
CA ASN A 284 36.91 -8.02 19.87
C ASN A 284 35.81 -8.72 20.70
N GLY A 285 35.39 -9.92 20.33
CA GLY A 285 34.33 -10.65 21.05
C GLY A 285 32.92 -10.19 20.79
N PHE A 286 32.69 -9.38 19.76
CA PHE A 286 31.38 -8.88 19.37
C PHE A 286 31.07 -9.13 17.90
N ILE A 287 29.78 -9.33 17.59
CA ILE A 287 29.25 -9.32 16.23
C ILE A 287 28.48 -8.00 16.03
N THR A 288 28.92 -7.19 15.06
CA THR A 288 28.29 -5.88 14.80
C THR A 288 27.84 -5.77 13.36
N PHE A 289 26.54 -5.61 13.13
CA PHE A 289 25.97 -5.49 11.79
C PHE A 289 24.69 -4.62 11.77
N ARG A 290 24.21 -4.26 10.58
CA ARG A 290 22.91 -3.61 10.39
C ARG A 290 21.82 -4.62 10.01
N GLN A 291 20.74 -4.62 10.76
CA GLN A 291 19.61 -5.51 10.51
C GLN A 291 18.91 -5.15 9.19
N GLN A 292 18.59 -6.14 8.38
CA GLN A 292 17.96 -5.94 7.07
C GLN A 292 16.57 -5.29 7.16
N LYS A 293 15.75 -5.75 8.08
CA LYS A 293 14.35 -5.30 8.20
C LYS A 293 14.23 -3.90 8.81
N THR A 294 14.99 -3.61 9.85
CA THR A 294 14.85 -2.39 10.65
C THR A 294 15.93 -1.35 10.38
N ASN A 295 17.04 -1.74 9.72
CA ASN A 295 18.26 -0.95 9.52
C ASN A 295 18.95 -0.51 10.83
N GLU A 296 18.56 -1.09 11.96
CA GLU A 296 19.23 -0.84 13.24
C GLU A 296 20.62 -1.46 13.24
N LYS A 297 21.61 -0.72 13.73
CA LYS A 297 22.92 -1.25 14.03
C LYS A 297 22.84 -1.94 15.38
N VAL A 298 23.18 -3.22 15.41
CA VAL A 298 23.23 -4.03 16.64
C VAL A 298 24.65 -4.48 16.89
N THR A 299 25.03 -4.54 18.17
CA THR A 299 26.31 -5.10 18.63
C THR A 299 26.00 -6.17 19.65
N ILE A 300 26.37 -7.40 19.35
CA ILE A 300 25.99 -8.61 20.08
C ILE A 300 27.26 -9.21 20.67
N PRO A 301 27.35 -9.42 22.00
CA PRO A 301 28.46 -10.15 22.59
C PRO A 301 28.40 -11.62 22.16
N ILE A 302 29.58 -12.21 21.91
CA ILE A 302 29.67 -13.60 21.45
C ILE A 302 29.67 -14.53 22.64
N HIS A 303 28.63 -15.34 22.75
CA HIS A 303 28.55 -16.39 23.77
C HIS A 303 29.57 -17.52 23.48
N PRO A 304 30.19 -18.18 24.49
CA PRO A 304 31.14 -19.28 24.27
C PRO A 304 30.67 -20.35 23.30
N ALA A 305 29.44 -20.83 23.42
CA ALA A 305 28.84 -21.80 22.48
C ALA A 305 28.76 -21.28 21.01
N VAL A 306 28.78 -19.98 20.80
CA VAL A 306 28.81 -19.38 19.46
C VAL A 306 30.25 -19.29 18.95
N ILE A 307 31.24 -19.11 19.85
CA ILE A 307 32.67 -19.12 19.48
C ILE A 307 33.00 -20.47 18.85
N GLU A 308 32.66 -21.59 19.49
CA GLU A 308 32.89 -22.95 18.97
C GLU A 308 32.30 -23.12 17.55
N VAL A 309 31.10 -22.63 17.33
CA VAL A 309 30.46 -22.67 16.00
C VAL A 309 31.23 -21.80 14.99
N LEU A 310 31.62 -20.59 15.38
CA LEU A 310 32.34 -19.68 14.48
C LEU A 310 33.71 -20.19 14.12
N GLU A 311 34.47 -20.73 15.07
CA GLU A 311 35.79 -21.33 14.85
C GLU A 311 35.71 -22.52 13.91
N LYS A 312 34.72 -23.41 14.10
CA LYS A 312 34.47 -24.57 13.23
C LYS A 312 34.27 -24.16 11.76
N TYR A 313 33.67 -23.02 11.49
CA TYR A 313 33.42 -22.51 10.14
C TYR A 313 34.41 -21.38 9.73
N ASN A 314 35.56 -21.24 10.39
CA ASN A 314 36.53 -20.18 10.11
C ASN A 314 35.94 -18.77 10.11
N TYR A 315 34.99 -18.52 11.02
CA TYR A 315 34.22 -17.24 11.13
C TYR A 315 33.44 -16.90 9.87
N GLN A 316 33.08 -17.89 9.07
CA GLN A 316 32.18 -17.75 7.92
C GLN A 316 30.91 -18.59 8.19
N MET A 317 29.75 -17.99 7.98
CA MET A 317 28.53 -18.76 8.15
C MET A 317 28.42 -19.87 7.09
N PRO A 318 27.89 -21.04 7.45
CA PRO A 318 27.61 -22.11 6.49
C PRO A 318 26.75 -21.58 5.33
N LYS A 319 26.81 -22.27 4.17
CA LYS A 319 25.92 -21.90 3.05
C LYS A 319 24.47 -21.85 3.50
N PRO A 320 23.74 -20.76 3.21
CA PRO A 320 22.36 -20.61 3.63
C PRO A 320 21.45 -21.67 2.98
N LEU A 321 20.48 -22.12 3.74
CA LEU A 321 19.36 -22.93 3.26
C LEU A 321 18.15 -22.02 3.09
N SER A 322 17.13 -22.46 2.34
CA SER A 322 15.86 -21.76 2.44
C SER A 322 15.30 -21.87 3.86
N ASN A 323 14.65 -20.81 4.37
CA ASN A 323 14.06 -20.81 5.71
C ASN A 323 13.08 -21.98 5.92
N GLN A 324 12.39 -22.40 4.84
CA GLN A 324 11.51 -23.59 4.88
C GLN A 324 12.33 -24.85 5.21
N ARG A 325 13.41 -25.12 4.48
CA ARG A 325 14.29 -26.30 4.72
C ARG A 325 14.94 -26.25 6.08
N PHE A 326 15.38 -25.07 6.52
CA PHE A 326 15.91 -24.90 7.84
C PHE A 326 14.89 -25.30 8.91
N ASN A 327 13.63 -24.83 8.77
CA ASN A 327 12.57 -25.16 9.72
C ASN A 327 12.18 -26.65 9.71
N GLU A 328 12.30 -27.35 8.59
CA GLU A 328 12.08 -28.78 8.50
C GLU A 328 13.19 -29.53 9.29
N TYR A 329 14.45 -29.19 9.04
CA TYR A 329 15.57 -29.87 9.68
C TYR A 329 15.71 -29.57 11.18
N ILE A 330 15.43 -28.34 11.63
CA ILE A 330 15.51 -28.06 13.07
C ILE A 330 14.46 -28.83 13.87
N LYS A 331 13.31 -29.14 13.30
CA LYS A 331 12.31 -30.03 13.92
C LYS A 331 12.83 -31.47 14.05
N GLU A 332 13.47 -31.96 13.00
CA GLU A 332 14.11 -33.28 13.00
C GLU A 332 15.20 -33.37 14.09
N ILE A 333 16.07 -32.33 14.18
CA ILE A 333 17.10 -32.22 15.19
C ILE A 333 16.50 -32.17 16.61
N ALA A 334 15.50 -31.36 16.83
CA ALA A 334 14.85 -31.22 18.13
C ALA A 334 14.16 -32.52 18.58
N LYS A 335 13.58 -33.25 17.63
CA LYS A 335 13.05 -34.60 17.89
C LYS A 335 14.16 -35.57 18.29
N ALA A 336 15.28 -35.55 17.57
CA ALA A 336 16.43 -36.40 17.89
C ALA A 336 17.07 -36.02 19.23
N ALA A 337 17.02 -34.77 19.65
CA ALA A 337 17.44 -34.27 20.93
C ALA A 337 16.47 -34.60 22.10
N GLY A 338 15.36 -35.27 21.85
CA GLY A 338 14.38 -35.66 22.88
C GLY A 338 13.48 -34.52 23.36
N ILE A 339 13.26 -33.48 22.54
CA ILE A 339 12.38 -32.35 22.88
C ILE A 339 10.94 -32.69 22.43
N ASP A 340 10.30 -33.62 23.10
CA ASP A 340 9.04 -34.24 22.70
C ASP A 340 7.86 -33.93 23.64
N GLN A 341 8.07 -33.12 24.67
CA GLN A 341 6.98 -32.72 25.59
C GLN A 341 5.78 -32.16 24.80
N MET A 342 4.57 -32.52 25.26
CA MET A 342 3.35 -32.10 24.61
C MET A 342 2.99 -30.66 24.96
N GLU A 343 2.74 -29.86 23.94
CA GLU A 343 2.32 -28.47 24.04
C GLU A 343 0.89 -28.31 23.52
N THR A 344 0.07 -27.55 24.21
CA THR A 344 -1.30 -27.24 23.77
C THR A 344 -1.27 -25.99 22.89
N ILE A 345 -1.74 -26.13 21.66
CA ILE A 345 -1.87 -25.03 20.71
C ILE A 345 -3.33 -24.70 20.50
N THR A 346 -3.69 -23.47 20.77
CA THR A 346 -5.04 -22.95 20.57
C THR A 346 -5.02 -21.92 19.43
N LYS A 347 -5.86 -22.11 18.43
CA LYS A 347 -6.00 -21.20 17.29
C LYS A 347 -7.41 -21.25 16.73
N THR A 348 -7.86 -20.14 16.18
CA THR A 348 -9.12 -20.10 15.43
C THR A 348 -8.87 -20.42 13.97
N VAL A 349 -9.48 -21.51 13.47
CA VAL A 349 -9.41 -21.98 12.08
C VAL A 349 -10.83 -22.18 11.56
N GLY A 350 -11.11 -21.67 10.36
CA GLY A 350 -12.46 -21.76 9.79
C GLY A 350 -13.56 -21.10 10.63
N GLY A 351 -13.18 -20.14 11.49
CA GLY A 351 -14.10 -19.48 12.43
C GLY A 351 -14.34 -20.25 13.74
N THR A 352 -13.73 -21.42 13.92
CA THR A 352 -13.88 -22.25 15.13
C THR A 352 -12.58 -22.27 15.93
N LEU A 353 -12.69 -22.06 17.24
CA LEU A 353 -11.55 -22.18 18.15
C LEU A 353 -11.22 -23.66 18.32
N THR A 354 -9.99 -24.04 17.98
CA THR A 354 -9.49 -25.40 18.09
C THR A 354 -8.28 -25.46 19.02
N SER A 355 -8.24 -26.45 19.90
CA SER A 355 -7.08 -26.77 20.74
C SER A 355 -6.56 -28.13 20.37
N THR A 356 -5.27 -28.23 20.09
CA THR A 356 -4.61 -29.50 19.74
C THR A 356 -3.33 -29.64 20.55
N GLN A 357 -3.03 -30.87 20.97
CA GLN A 357 -1.75 -31.16 21.59
C GLN A 357 -0.77 -31.66 20.52
N VAL A 358 0.39 -31.07 20.51
CA VAL A 358 1.47 -31.41 19.56
C VAL A 358 2.81 -31.49 20.29
N PRO A 359 3.74 -32.35 19.89
CA PRO A 359 5.08 -32.37 20.47
C PRO A 359 5.80 -31.05 20.24
N LYS A 360 6.54 -30.56 21.22
CA LYS A 360 7.25 -29.27 21.19
C LYS A 360 8.14 -29.11 19.98
N TYR A 361 8.83 -30.19 19.55
CA TYR A 361 9.67 -30.14 18.35
C TYR A 361 8.91 -29.73 17.08
N CYS A 362 7.62 -30.00 16.97
CA CYS A 362 6.80 -29.61 15.83
C CYS A 362 6.63 -28.07 15.72
N LEU A 363 6.83 -27.34 16.81
CA LEU A 363 6.62 -25.90 16.92
C LEU A 363 7.92 -25.10 16.75
N ILE A 364 9.06 -25.80 16.70
CA ILE A 364 10.38 -25.18 16.60
C ILE A 364 10.65 -24.71 15.16
N GLY A 365 11.21 -23.52 15.05
CA GLY A 365 11.62 -22.95 13.78
C GLY A 365 12.68 -21.87 14.00
N SER A 366 13.12 -21.22 12.95
CA SER A 366 14.17 -20.19 12.99
C SER A 366 13.85 -19.06 13.99
N HIS A 367 12.61 -18.66 14.12
CA HIS A 367 12.17 -17.65 15.08
C HIS A 367 12.21 -18.14 16.53
N THR A 368 12.19 -19.46 16.76
CA THR A 368 12.29 -20.03 18.11
C THR A 368 13.65 -19.72 18.72
N GLY A 369 14.73 -19.75 17.95
CA GLY A 369 16.07 -19.36 18.44
C GLY A 369 16.07 -17.95 19.03
N ARG A 370 15.59 -16.96 18.29
CA ARG A 370 15.48 -15.58 18.78
C ARG A 370 14.57 -15.45 20.00
N ARG A 371 13.46 -16.20 20.04
CA ARG A 371 12.54 -16.21 21.17
C ARG A 371 13.21 -16.81 22.41
N SER A 372 13.95 -17.90 22.24
CA SER A 372 14.73 -18.51 23.29
C SER A 372 15.76 -17.55 23.87
N PHE A 373 16.50 -16.82 23.03
CA PHE A 373 17.40 -15.76 23.48
C PHE A 373 16.68 -14.73 24.36
N CYS A 374 15.60 -14.13 23.85
CA CYS A 374 14.88 -13.09 24.57
C CYS A 374 14.34 -13.60 25.92
N THR A 375 13.74 -14.79 25.93
CA THR A 375 13.13 -15.36 27.13
C THR A 375 14.19 -15.80 28.14
N ASN A 376 15.24 -16.50 27.72
CA ASN A 376 16.31 -16.94 28.62
C ASN A 376 17.08 -15.77 29.24
N MET A 377 17.39 -14.73 28.46
CA MET A 377 18.06 -13.53 28.99
C MET A 377 17.19 -12.78 29.97
N TYR A 378 15.87 -12.70 29.69
CA TYR A 378 14.91 -12.12 30.62
C TYR A 378 14.83 -12.91 31.94
N LEU A 379 14.75 -14.23 31.87
CA LEU A 379 14.74 -15.12 33.04
C LEU A 379 16.04 -15.06 33.84
N ARG A 380 17.15 -14.68 33.22
CA ARG A 380 18.45 -14.39 33.90
C ARG A 380 18.49 -12.99 34.53
N GLY A 381 17.41 -12.22 34.48
CA GLY A 381 17.36 -10.89 35.06
C GLY A 381 18.06 -9.79 34.23
N ILE A 382 18.45 -10.07 32.99
CA ILE A 382 19.01 -9.02 32.11
C ILE A 382 17.92 -7.98 31.81
N PRO A 383 18.20 -6.68 31.97
CA PRO A 383 17.22 -5.63 31.74
C PRO A 383 16.61 -5.68 30.33
N THR A 384 15.32 -5.51 30.23
CA THR A 384 14.55 -5.57 28.98
C THR A 384 15.14 -4.70 27.88
N TYR A 385 15.53 -3.46 28.18
CA TYR A 385 16.14 -2.55 27.22
C TYR A 385 17.49 -3.06 26.68
N THR A 386 18.29 -3.73 27.52
CA THR A 386 19.54 -4.37 27.07
C THR A 386 19.26 -5.49 26.09
N ILE A 387 18.28 -6.35 26.39
CA ILE A 387 17.90 -7.45 25.50
C ILE A 387 17.34 -6.88 24.18
N MET A 388 16.53 -5.82 24.24
CA MET A 388 16.00 -5.13 23.07
C MET A 388 17.10 -4.53 22.21
N ALA A 389 18.09 -3.88 22.79
CA ALA A 389 19.24 -3.28 22.10
C ALA A 389 20.05 -4.35 21.34
N ILE A 390 20.33 -5.48 21.98
CA ILE A 390 21.07 -6.60 21.38
C ILE A 390 20.26 -7.27 20.29
N SER A 391 18.99 -7.57 20.54
CA SER A 391 18.12 -8.24 19.59
C SER A 391 17.59 -7.29 18.49
N GLY A 392 17.65 -5.97 18.66
CA GLY A 392 17.18 -4.95 17.71
C GLY A 392 15.67 -4.89 17.62
N HIS A 393 14.97 -4.92 18.77
CA HIS A 393 13.55 -4.61 18.86
C HIS A 393 13.36 -3.11 19.07
N ARG A 394 12.57 -2.45 18.20
CA ARG A 394 12.32 -1.00 18.28
C ARG A 394 11.29 -0.60 19.33
N THR A 395 10.36 -1.48 19.62
CA THR A 395 9.27 -1.20 20.56
C THR A 395 9.11 -2.32 21.55
N GLU A 396 8.80 -1.96 22.79
CA GLU A 396 8.51 -2.92 23.86
C GLU A 396 7.33 -3.84 23.48
N LYS A 397 6.28 -3.31 22.87
CA LYS A 397 5.14 -4.09 22.38
C LYS A 397 5.58 -5.20 21.40
N SER A 398 6.57 -4.93 20.55
CA SER A 398 7.10 -5.96 19.62
C SER A 398 8.01 -6.97 20.35
N PHE A 399 8.73 -6.54 21.39
CA PHE A 399 9.58 -7.39 22.20
C PHE A 399 8.78 -8.35 23.09
N LEU A 400 7.74 -7.85 23.79
CA LEU A 400 6.88 -8.66 24.65
C LEU A 400 6.25 -9.86 23.93
N LYS A 401 6.03 -9.76 22.62
CA LYS A 401 5.57 -10.90 21.80
C LYS A 401 6.58 -12.05 21.71
N TYR A 402 7.83 -11.81 22.04
CA TYR A 402 8.88 -12.82 22.06
C TYR A 402 9.09 -13.44 23.42
N LEU A 403 8.63 -12.82 24.49
CA LEU A 403 8.71 -13.38 25.83
C LEU A 403 7.65 -14.48 26.00
N ARG A 404 8.09 -15.58 26.58
CA ARG A 404 7.26 -16.71 26.98
C ARG A 404 7.55 -17.03 28.44
N VAL A 405 7.07 -16.14 29.28
CA VAL A 405 7.28 -16.20 30.74
C VAL A 405 5.92 -16.34 31.39
N SER A 406 5.73 -17.38 32.18
CA SER A 406 4.52 -17.61 32.94
C SER A 406 4.42 -16.67 34.15
N LYS A 407 3.22 -16.58 34.74
CA LYS A 407 3.04 -15.82 35.98
C LYS A 407 3.89 -16.39 37.12
N GLU A 408 4.03 -17.69 37.15
CA GLU A 408 4.86 -18.42 38.15
C GLU A 408 6.36 -18.09 37.98
N GLU A 409 6.83 -17.99 36.74
CA GLU A 409 8.22 -17.61 36.46
C GLU A 409 8.48 -16.16 36.86
N HIS A 410 7.52 -15.25 36.59
CA HIS A 410 7.61 -13.87 37.11
C HIS A 410 7.67 -13.83 38.65
N ALA A 411 6.85 -14.63 39.31
CA ALA A 411 6.87 -14.73 40.78
C ALA A 411 8.21 -15.28 41.30
N LYS A 412 8.79 -16.26 40.62
CA LYS A 412 10.14 -16.82 40.98
C LYS A 412 11.24 -15.76 40.82
N LEU A 413 11.18 -14.98 39.72
CA LEU A 413 12.15 -13.89 39.54
C LEU A 413 12.05 -12.83 40.63
N MET A 414 10.83 -12.47 41.05
CA MET A 414 10.63 -11.53 42.14
C MET A 414 11.17 -12.10 43.47
N LYS A 415 10.87 -13.38 43.76
CA LYS A 415 11.37 -14.07 44.95
C LYS A 415 12.91 -14.08 44.97
N GLN A 416 13.55 -14.44 43.88
CA GLN A 416 14.99 -14.45 43.75
C GLN A 416 15.62 -13.06 43.93
N ALA A 417 14.98 -12.02 43.41
CA ALA A 417 15.41 -10.63 43.60
C ALA A 417 15.34 -10.24 45.06
N TRP A 418 14.27 -10.62 45.78
CA TRP A 418 14.18 -10.38 47.23
C TRP A 418 15.20 -11.15 48.02
N GLU A 419 15.43 -12.42 47.71
CA GLU A 419 16.48 -13.23 48.37
C GLU A 419 17.84 -12.59 48.18
N ASN A 420 18.19 -12.14 46.99
CA ASN A 420 19.46 -11.44 46.73
C ASN A 420 19.56 -10.10 47.48
N MET A 421 18.45 -9.37 47.66
CA MET A 421 18.43 -8.11 48.40
C MET A 421 18.63 -8.33 49.92
N TYR A 422 18.03 -9.38 50.47
CA TYR A 422 18.04 -9.62 51.92
C TYR A 422 19.17 -10.52 52.42
N TYR A 423 19.60 -11.45 51.56
CA TYR A 423 20.61 -12.46 51.94
C TYR A 423 21.93 -12.34 51.15
N GLY A 424 21.96 -11.58 50.04
CA GLY A 424 23.12 -11.41 49.16
C GLY A 424 24.22 -10.49 49.71
N ASN A 425 24.03 -9.88 50.87
CA ASN A 425 25.00 -9.02 51.56
C ASN A 425 25.81 -9.75 52.65
N THR A 426 25.79 -11.09 52.67
CA THR A 426 26.57 -11.90 53.63
C THR A 426 27.62 -12.72 52.85
N LEU A 427 28.56 -12.04 52.21
CA LEU A 427 29.88 -12.57 51.84
C LEU A 427 30.93 -11.46 51.99
#